data_ed790d1ce92885009edee8648d255bac
#
_entry.id   ed790d1ce92885009edee8648d255bac
#
_cell.length_a   1.000
_cell.length_b   1.000
_cell.length_c   1.000
_cell.angle_alpha   90.00
_cell.angle_beta   90.00
_cell.angle_gamma   90.00
#
_symmetry.space_group_name_H-M   'P 1'
#
loop_
_entity.id
_entity.type
_entity.pdbx_description
1 polymer ?
#
loop_
_entity_poly.entity_id
_entity_poly.type
_entity_poly.pdbx_seq_one_letter_code
_entity_poly.pdbx_strand_id
1 'polypeptide(L)'
;MTRRFNAKTVSDTPSETGDDPDRIVFEDGHLFDRRDPSNRMSFPDACRDARMDRIDLGARGFFATPRIDFDHQTGKGSPFYYFAQGATVAEVRIDRFTGELSVPRADVLIDVGRSINPGIDRGQLVGGFVQGMGWVTNECLVHDEQGRLLTTGASTYKIPAASDVPPVFNWDFFSTDDRVTAIAGSKGVGEPPLLHAIAVWSAAKHALSCASGSAARRLHLPASAEAIRHALD
;
A
#
# COMPACT_ATOMS: atom_id res chain seq x y z
N MET A 1 -32.99 8.99 8.82
CA MET A 1 -32.39 8.61 10.12
C MET A 1 -32.31 9.82 11.06
N THR A 2 -31.64 10.87 10.66
CA THR A 2 -31.48 12.12 11.43
C THR A 2 -32.81 12.70 11.92
N ARG A 3 -33.86 12.75 11.08
CA ARG A 3 -35.20 13.26 11.44
C ARG A 3 -35.87 12.50 12.58
N ARG A 4 -35.73 11.17 12.66
CA ARG A 4 -36.35 10.36 13.70
C ARG A 4 -35.64 10.46 15.04
N PHE A 5 -34.30 10.58 14.99
CA PHE A 5 -33.49 10.78 16.19
C PHE A 5 -33.84 12.13 16.86
N ASN A 6 -33.99 13.17 16.03
CA ASN A 6 -34.40 14.50 16.52
C ASN A 6 -35.87 14.54 16.98
N ALA A 7 -36.78 13.75 16.36
CA ALA A 7 -38.19 13.73 16.73
C ALA A 7 -38.48 13.07 18.10
N LYS A 8 -37.60 12.21 18.59
CA LYS A 8 -37.71 11.64 19.94
C LYS A 8 -37.24 12.59 21.06
N THR A 9 -36.52 13.64 20.69
CA THR A 9 -35.93 14.59 21.64
C THR A 9 -36.65 15.92 21.72
N VAL A 10 -37.68 16.19 20.87
CA VAL A 10 -38.34 17.48 20.79
C VAL A 10 -39.86 17.29 20.79
N SER A 11 -40.56 18.00 21.70
CA SER A 11 -42.00 18.21 21.68
C SER A 11 -42.45 18.80 20.33
N ASP A 12 -43.64 18.41 19.87
CA ASP A 12 -44.34 18.64 18.61
C ASP A 12 -44.33 20.06 17.96
N THR A 13 -43.25 20.80 18.02
CA THR A 13 -43.04 22.02 17.24
C THR A 13 -41.99 21.79 16.17
N PRO A 14 -42.27 22.00 14.87
CA PRO A 14 -41.23 22.01 13.85
C PRO A 14 -40.25 23.15 14.15
N SER A 15 -39.06 22.82 14.65
CA SER A 15 -38.01 23.82 14.81
C SER A 15 -37.39 24.11 13.44
N GLU A 16 -37.31 25.37 13.08
CA GLU A 16 -36.61 25.90 11.89
C GLU A 16 -35.09 25.68 11.90
N THR A 17 -34.58 24.89 12.85
CA THR A 17 -33.17 24.50 12.91
C THR A 17 -32.96 23.23 12.10
N GLY A 18 -32.47 23.39 10.89
CA GLY A 18 -32.21 22.31 9.94
C GLY A 18 -31.48 21.13 10.56
N ASP A 19 -31.92 19.92 10.16
CA ASP A 19 -31.31 18.66 10.51
C ASP A 19 -29.87 18.64 9.97
N ASP A 20 -28.90 18.86 10.82
CA ASP A 20 -27.45 18.79 10.48
C ASP A 20 -26.97 17.35 10.69
N PRO A 21 -26.71 16.60 9.62
CA PRO A 21 -26.23 15.21 9.71
C PRO A 21 -24.87 15.11 10.38
N ASP A 22 -24.03 16.15 10.34
CA ASP A 22 -22.68 16.15 10.92
C ASP A 22 -22.69 16.13 12.45
N ARG A 23 -23.87 16.32 13.05
CA ARG A 23 -24.05 16.22 14.50
C ARG A 23 -24.20 14.78 14.99
N ILE A 24 -24.55 13.86 14.11
CA ILE A 24 -24.73 12.44 14.48
C ILE A 24 -23.39 11.73 14.50
N VAL A 25 -23.04 11.24 15.68
CA VAL A 25 -21.83 10.46 15.92
C VAL A 25 -22.16 8.98 15.90
N PHE A 26 -21.30 8.20 15.23
CA PHE A 26 -21.31 6.74 15.23
C PHE A 26 -20.09 6.27 16.01
N GLU A 27 -20.31 5.70 17.18
CA GLU A 27 -19.23 5.27 18.07
C GLU A 27 -19.67 4.05 18.88
N ASP A 28 -18.79 3.07 19.05
CA ASP A 28 -19.01 1.87 19.85
C ASP A 28 -20.35 1.15 19.57
N GLY A 29 -20.71 1.05 18.29
CA GLY A 29 -21.95 0.40 17.86
C GLY A 29 -23.23 1.17 18.19
N HIS A 30 -23.12 2.44 18.54
CA HIS A 30 -24.24 3.34 18.86
C HIS A 30 -24.24 4.59 17.98
N LEU A 31 -25.41 5.21 17.90
CA LEU A 31 -25.60 6.54 17.31
C LEU A 31 -26.11 7.50 18.39
N PHE A 32 -25.61 8.72 18.38
CA PHE A 32 -26.10 9.79 19.26
C PHE A 32 -25.84 11.17 18.64
N ASP A 33 -26.62 12.16 19.09
CA ASP A 33 -26.33 13.55 18.78
C ASP A 33 -25.16 14.03 19.65
N ARG A 34 -24.15 14.63 19.03
CA ARG A 34 -22.96 15.17 19.72
C ARG A 34 -23.31 16.12 20.87
N ARG A 35 -24.48 16.79 20.82
CA ARG A 35 -24.95 17.72 21.87
C ARG A 35 -25.60 17.00 23.04
N ASP A 36 -26.03 15.74 22.84
CA ASP A 36 -26.63 14.91 23.90
C ASP A 36 -26.10 13.47 23.81
N PRO A 37 -24.85 13.22 24.25
CA PRO A 37 -24.25 11.89 24.18
C PRO A 37 -24.93 10.85 25.09
N SER A 38 -25.80 11.27 26.00
CA SER A 38 -26.55 10.35 26.87
C SER A 38 -27.71 9.67 26.17
N ASN A 39 -28.27 10.30 25.15
CA ASN A 39 -29.37 9.75 24.33
C ASN A 39 -28.80 8.93 23.18
N ARG A 40 -28.52 7.66 23.44
CA ARG A 40 -27.91 6.74 22.48
C ARG A 40 -28.91 5.74 21.93
N MET A 41 -28.77 5.42 20.65
CA MET A 41 -29.49 4.34 19.97
C MET A 41 -28.47 3.32 19.46
N SER A 42 -28.74 2.02 19.65
CA SER A 42 -27.87 1.01 19.05
C SER A 42 -27.91 1.05 17.52
N PHE A 43 -26.78 0.76 16.86
CA PHE A 43 -26.74 0.72 15.39
C PHE A 43 -27.73 -0.31 14.79
N PRO A 44 -27.91 -1.54 15.36
CA PRO A 44 -28.92 -2.47 14.90
C PRO A 44 -30.36 -1.92 15.02
N ASP A 45 -30.67 -1.25 16.12
CA ASP A 45 -32.02 -0.66 16.30
C ASP A 45 -32.26 0.48 15.32
N ALA A 46 -31.25 1.32 15.10
CA ALA A 46 -31.31 2.38 14.11
C ALA A 46 -31.57 1.85 12.69
N CYS A 47 -30.89 0.77 12.31
CA CYS A 47 -31.08 0.11 11.01
C CYS A 47 -32.48 -0.50 10.91
N ARG A 48 -32.99 -1.13 11.98
CA ARG A 48 -34.34 -1.69 12.02
C ARG A 48 -35.39 -0.61 11.87
N ASP A 49 -35.26 0.46 12.62
CA ASP A 49 -36.17 1.62 12.58
C ASP A 49 -36.16 2.28 11.19
N ALA A 50 -34.98 2.49 10.62
CA ALA A 50 -34.86 3.04 9.27
C ALA A 50 -35.54 2.15 8.22
N ARG A 51 -35.38 0.81 8.33
CA ARG A 51 -36.06 -0.12 7.44
C ARG A 51 -37.58 -0.08 7.58
N MET A 52 -38.08 0.02 8.82
CA MET A 52 -39.53 0.12 9.08
C MET A 52 -40.12 1.45 8.54
N ASP A 53 -39.33 2.51 8.56
CA ASP A 53 -39.68 3.80 8.00
C ASP A 53 -39.44 3.88 6.47
N ARG A 54 -39.05 2.78 5.83
CA ARG A 54 -38.73 2.70 4.38
C ARG A 54 -37.64 3.67 3.93
N ILE A 55 -36.67 3.93 4.82
CA ILE A 55 -35.49 4.73 4.50
C ILE A 55 -34.49 3.82 3.79
N ASP A 56 -33.96 4.25 2.65
CA ASP A 56 -32.88 3.57 1.97
C ASP A 56 -31.61 3.60 2.84
N LEU A 57 -31.03 2.42 3.08
CA LEU A 57 -29.79 2.25 3.84
C LEU A 57 -28.55 2.16 2.93
N GLY A 58 -28.77 2.19 1.62
CA GLY A 58 -27.69 2.22 0.65
C GLY A 58 -27.20 3.65 0.40
N ALA A 59 -25.91 3.78 0.15
CA ALA A 59 -25.31 5.02 -0.31
C ALA A 59 -24.28 4.74 -1.41
N ARG A 60 -24.18 5.66 -2.36
CA ARG A 60 -23.16 5.67 -3.39
C ARG A 60 -22.22 6.84 -3.16
N GLY A 61 -20.92 6.54 -2.96
CA GLY A 61 -19.86 7.54 -2.95
C GLY A 61 -19.15 7.59 -4.30
N PHE A 62 -18.76 8.78 -4.73
CA PHE A 62 -17.95 8.99 -5.92
C PHE A 62 -16.91 10.08 -5.63
N PHE A 63 -15.67 9.80 -6.01
CA PHE A 63 -14.57 10.76 -5.92
C PHE A 63 -13.96 10.96 -7.31
N ALA A 64 -14.03 12.18 -7.82
CA ALA A 64 -13.34 12.55 -9.05
C ALA A 64 -11.95 13.10 -8.67
N THR A 65 -10.89 12.46 -9.17
CA THR A 65 -9.52 12.93 -8.97
C THR A 65 -9.35 14.32 -9.61
N PRO A 66 -9.05 15.38 -8.85
CA PRO A 66 -8.95 16.72 -9.40
C PRO A 66 -7.62 16.95 -10.11
N ARG A 67 -7.63 17.86 -11.08
CA ARG A 67 -6.44 18.41 -11.74
C ARG A 67 -5.52 17.37 -12.40
N ILE A 68 -6.09 16.26 -12.91
CA ILE A 68 -5.38 15.38 -13.81
C ILE A 68 -5.83 15.63 -15.25
N ASP A 69 -4.85 15.65 -16.13
CA ASP A 69 -5.02 15.86 -17.54
C ASP A 69 -3.90 15.11 -18.27
N PHE A 70 -4.21 14.41 -19.33
CA PHE A 70 -3.22 13.72 -20.13
C PHE A 70 -3.74 13.51 -21.57
N ASP A 71 -2.99 14.04 -22.51
CA ASP A 71 -3.23 13.84 -23.93
C ASP A 71 -2.46 12.60 -24.42
N HIS A 72 -3.19 11.54 -24.72
CA HIS A 72 -2.62 10.28 -25.22
C HIS A 72 -1.95 10.39 -26.60
N GLN A 73 -2.32 11.38 -27.43
CA GLN A 73 -1.74 11.56 -28.76
C GLN A 73 -0.37 12.23 -28.69
N THR A 74 -0.23 13.20 -27.84
CA THR A 74 1.01 13.99 -27.69
C THR A 74 1.91 13.49 -26.55
N GLY A 75 1.39 12.62 -25.66
CA GLY A 75 2.08 12.16 -24.47
C GLY A 75 2.35 13.25 -23.44
N LYS A 76 1.57 14.35 -23.46
CA LYS A 76 1.76 15.51 -22.58
C LYS A 76 0.60 15.65 -21.61
N GLY A 77 0.89 16.25 -20.44
CA GLY A 77 -0.12 16.53 -19.42
C GLY A 77 0.39 16.31 -18.00
N SER A 78 -0.54 16.35 -17.04
CA SER A 78 -0.31 16.09 -15.61
C SER A 78 -1.12 14.89 -15.17
N PRO A 79 -0.70 13.63 -15.49
CA PRO A 79 -1.49 12.43 -15.25
C PRO A 79 -1.49 11.98 -13.78
N PHE A 80 -0.61 12.55 -12.95
CA PHE A 80 -0.43 12.12 -11.56
C PHE A 80 -1.01 13.16 -10.61
N TYR A 81 -1.82 12.67 -9.68
CA TYR A 81 -2.46 13.51 -8.67
C TYR A 81 -1.53 13.80 -7.48
N TYR A 82 -0.71 12.81 -7.11
CA TYR A 82 0.29 12.88 -6.06
C TYR A 82 1.42 11.89 -6.34
N PHE A 83 2.47 11.98 -5.54
CA PHE A 83 3.56 11.03 -5.54
C PHE A 83 3.68 10.41 -4.14
N ALA A 84 3.82 9.08 -4.08
CA ALA A 84 4.24 8.38 -2.88
C ALA A 84 5.77 8.40 -2.83
N GLN A 85 6.33 9.20 -1.93
CA GLN A 85 7.76 9.34 -1.76
C GLN A 85 8.27 8.37 -0.71
N GLY A 86 9.54 7.98 -0.81
CA GLY A 86 10.14 7.14 0.21
C GLY A 86 11.61 6.89 0.00
N ALA A 87 12.24 6.27 0.99
CA ALA A 87 13.63 5.88 0.96
C ALA A 87 13.80 4.49 1.57
N THR A 88 14.75 3.73 1.04
CA THR A 88 15.07 2.40 1.56
C THR A 88 16.57 2.20 1.62
N VAL A 89 17.02 1.61 2.71
CA VAL A 89 18.37 1.10 2.86
C VAL A 89 18.30 -0.40 3.04
N ALA A 90 19.07 -1.13 2.24
CA ALA A 90 19.16 -2.59 2.33
C ALA A 90 20.61 -3.02 2.54
N GLU A 91 20.78 -4.02 3.40
CA GLU A 91 22.05 -4.75 3.57
C GLU A 91 21.92 -6.10 2.87
N VAL A 92 22.96 -6.48 2.11
CA VAL A 92 23.02 -7.79 1.48
C VAL A 92 24.32 -8.49 1.85
N ARG A 93 24.28 -9.81 1.86
CA ARG A 93 25.42 -10.68 1.97
C ARG A 93 25.45 -11.61 0.76
N ILE A 94 26.61 -11.71 0.11
CA ILE A 94 26.81 -12.56 -1.07
C ILE A 94 27.91 -13.57 -0.74
N ASP A 95 27.59 -14.85 -0.90
CA ASP A 95 28.62 -15.91 -0.93
C ASP A 95 29.31 -15.91 -2.30
N ARG A 96 30.61 -15.68 -2.33
CA ARG A 96 31.40 -15.58 -3.56
C ARG A 96 31.54 -16.91 -4.30
N PHE A 97 31.40 -18.02 -3.61
CA PHE A 97 31.58 -19.36 -4.19
C PHE A 97 30.28 -19.90 -4.77
N THR A 98 29.17 -19.67 -4.09
CA THR A 98 27.83 -20.17 -4.50
C THR A 98 27.05 -19.16 -5.29
N GLY A 99 27.31 -17.84 -5.12
CA GLY A 99 26.48 -16.74 -5.62
C GLY A 99 25.22 -16.49 -4.79
N GLU A 100 25.04 -17.23 -3.69
CA GLU A 100 23.87 -17.05 -2.82
C GLU A 100 23.83 -15.63 -2.24
N LEU A 101 22.67 -14.99 -2.37
CA LEU A 101 22.38 -13.67 -1.83
C LEU A 101 21.39 -13.79 -0.68
N SER A 102 21.71 -13.20 0.44
CA SER A 102 20.79 -13.02 1.57
C SER A 102 20.65 -11.55 1.90
N VAL A 103 19.47 -11.17 2.44
CA VAL A 103 19.14 -9.80 2.86
C VAL A 103 18.97 -9.77 4.37
N PRO A 104 20.04 -9.55 5.15
CA PRO A 104 19.95 -9.56 6.61
C PRO A 104 19.18 -8.38 7.19
N ARG A 105 19.11 -7.25 6.46
CA ARG A 105 18.42 -6.05 6.94
C ARG A 105 17.83 -5.24 5.81
N ALA A 106 16.63 -4.69 6.05
CA ALA A 106 16.01 -3.63 5.28
C ALA A 106 15.36 -2.61 6.20
N ASP A 107 15.56 -1.33 5.90
CA ASP A 107 14.93 -0.19 6.57
C ASP A 107 14.17 0.62 5.53
N VAL A 108 12.85 0.75 5.69
CA VAL A 108 11.95 1.39 4.74
C VAL A 108 11.21 2.55 5.38
N LEU A 109 11.27 3.70 4.75
CA LEU A 109 10.50 4.88 5.13
C LEU A 109 9.67 5.32 3.92
N ILE A 110 8.34 5.42 4.06
CA ILE A 110 7.43 5.71 2.95
C ILE A 110 6.33 6.69 3.35
N ASP A 111 5.98 7.59 2.44
CA ASP A 111 4.84 8.49 2.55
C ASP A 111 3.58 7.84 1.96
N VAL A 112 2.68 7.46 2.84
CA VAL A 112 1.33 6.96 2.49
C VAL A 112 0.26 8.03 2.72
N GLY A 113 0.67 9.28 2.94
CA GLY A 113 -0.22 10.33 3.44
C GLY A 113 -0.73 9.96 4.83
N ARG A 114 -1.99 10.28 5.08
CA ARG A 114 -2.65 9.81 6.31
C ARG A 114 -3.05 8.35 6.14
N SER A 115 -2.47 7.45 6.93
CA SER A 115 -2.87 6.04 6.95
C SER A 115 -4.33 5.90 7.37
N ILE A 116 -5.13 5.23 6.55
CA ILE A 116 -6.54 4.94 6.87
C ILE A 116 -6.64 3.76 7.84
N ASN A 117 -5.78 2.75 7.64
CA ASN A 117 -5.69 1.58 8.52
C ASN A 117 -4.23 1.13 8.63
N PRO A 118 -3.53 1.54 9.70
CA PRO A 118 -2.10 1.24 9.86
C PRO A 118 -1.75 -0.24 9.82
N GLY A 119 -2.67 -1.13 10.26
CA GLY A 119 -2.45 -2.57 10.21
C GLY A 119 -2.45 -3.12 8.78
N ILE A 120 -3.39 -2.65 7.95
CA ILE A 120 -3.47 -3.02 6.53
C ILE A 120 -2.30 -2.38 5.76
N ASP A 121 -2.03 -1.11 5.97
CA ASP A 121 -0.96 -0.37 5.28
C ASP A 121 0.42 -0.99 5.56
N ARG A 122 0.65 -1.43 6.81
CA ARG A 122 1.82 -2.24 7.16
C ARG A 122 1.89 -3.53 6.32
N GLY A 123 0.78 -4.24 6.23
CA GLY A 123 0.69 -5.48 5.45
C GLY A 123 1.02 -5.25 3.97
N GLN A 124 0.53 -4.16 3.39
CA GLN A 124 0.85 -3.76 2.02
C GLN A 124 2.34 -3.42 1.85
N LEU A 125 2.91 -2.66 2.79
CA LEU A 125 4.33 -2.28 2.74
C LEU A 125 5.23 -3.51 2.79
N VAL A 126 5.03 -4.38 3.78
CA VAL A 126 5.85 -5.59 3.95
C VAL A 126 5.68 -6.54 2.77
N GLY A 127 4.43 -6.79 2.38
CA GLY A 127 4.11 -7.70 1.27
C GLY A 127 4.65 -7.19 -0.06
N GLY A 128 4.47 -5.91 -0.37
CA GLY A 128 4.99 -5.30 -1.59
C GLY A 128 6.51 -5.31 -1.66
N PHE A 129 7.19 -4.99 -0.54
CA PHE A 129 8.65 -5.06 -0.47
C PHE A 129 9.17 -6.48 -0.71
N VAL A 130 8.60 -7.49 -0.05
CA VAL A 130 9.03 -8.89 -0.22
C VAL A 130 8.78 -9.38 -1.65
N GLN A 131 7.65 -8.99 -2.24
CA GLN A 131 7.37 -9.27 -3.65
C GLN A 131 8.41 -8.63 -4.57
N GLY A 132 8.71 -7.36 -4.38
CA GLY A 132 9.75 -6.66 -5.15
C GLY A 132 11.15 -7.26 -4.92
N MET A 133 11.45 -7.71 -3.70
CA MET A 133 12.70 -8.42 -3.39
C MET A 133 12.80 -9.70 -4.22
N GLY A 134 11.73 -10.50 -4.30
CA GLY A 134 11.69 -11.68 -5.16
C GLY A 134 11.95 -11.34 -6.62
N TRP A 135 11.28 -10.31 -7.12
CA TRP A 135 11.43 -9.84 -8.49
C TRP A 135 12.86 -9.44 -8.84
N VAL A 136 13.61 -8.83 -7.93
CA VAL A 136 14.99 -8.42 -8.18
C VAL A 136 16.04 -9.49 -7.85
N THR A 137 15.66 -10.61 -7.20
CA THR A 137 16.61 -11.65 -6.74
C THR A 137 16.39 -13.02 -7.34
N ASN A 138 15.22 -13.64 -7.14
CA ASN A 138 15.03 -15.07 -7.44
C ASN A 138 13.89 -15.38 -8.41
N GLU A 139 13.04 -14.44 -8.75
CA GLU A 139 11.96 -14.63 -9.71
C GLU A 139 12.48 -14.48 -11.14
N CYS A 140 12.55 -15.59 -11.87
CA CYS A 140 13.08 -15.62 -13.23
C CYS A 140 12.09 -16.29 -14.19
N LEU A 141 11.78 -15.63 -15.30
CA LEU A 141 11.01 -16.21 -16.41
C LEU A 141 11.97 -16.87 -17.39
N VAL A 142 11.87 -18.20 -17.51
CA VAL A 142 12.70 -18.99 -18.41
C VAL A 142 11.85 -19.47 -19.60
N HIS A 143 12.35 -19.24 -20.80
CA HIS A 143 11.72 -19.67 -22.04
C HIS A 143 12.64 -20.66 -22.77
N ASP A 144 12.04 -21.58 -23.52
CA ASP A 144 12.79 -22.45 -24.41
C ASP A 144 13.13 -21.72 -25.75
N GLU A 145 13.86 -22.42 -26.63
CA GLU A 145 14.27 -21.88 -27.94
C GLU A 145 13.08 -21.52 -28.84
N GLN A 146 11.90 -22.05 -28.56
CA GLN A 146 10.65 -21.75 -29.31
C GLN A 146 9.83 -20.65 -28.62
N GLY A 147 10.34 -20.03 -27.55
CA GLY A 147 9.68 -18.95 -26.82
C GLY A 147 8.57 -19.44 -25.88
N ARG A 148 8.48 -20.73 -25.59
CA ARG A 148 7.50 -21.26 -24.63
C ARG A 148 8.00 -21.06 -23.22
N LEU A 149 7.12 -20.55 -22.33
CA LEU A 149 7.45 -20.35 -20.93
C LEU A 149 7.61 -21.71 -20.22
N LEU A 150 8.76 -21.92 -19.55
CA LEU A 150 9.06 -23.13 -18.79
C LEU A 150 8.72 -22.97 -17.30
N THR A 151 8.77 -21.75 -16.78
CA THR A 151 8.46 -21.43 -15.37
C THR A 151 6.97 -21.16 -15.20
N THR A 152 6.15 -22.22 -15.30
CA THR A 152 4.68 -22.11 -15.36
C THR A 152 3.96 -22.36 -14.04
N GLY A 153 4.66 -22.67 -12.96
CA GLY A 153 4.03 -22.99 -11.69
C GLY A 153 4.98 -22.87 -10.50
N ALA A 154 4.42 -23.04 -9.31
CA ALA A 154 5.15 -22.86 -8.04
C ALA A 154 6.39 -23.74 -7.87
N SER A 155 6.48 -24.87 -8.58
CA SER A 155 7.66 -25.76 -8.57
C SER A 155 8.81 -25.26 -9.44
N THR A 156 8.54 -24.38 -10.40
CA THR A 156 9.52 -23.89 -11.36
C THR A 156 9.74 -22.38 -11.31
N TYR A 157 8.74 -21.62 -10.83
CA TYR A 157 8.83 -20.18 -10.61
C TYR A 157 8.99 -19.90 -9.11
N LYS A 158 10.21 -19.55 -8.71
CA LYS A 158 10.58 -19.36 -7.30
C LYS A 158 10.15 -17.96 -6.83
N ILE A 159 9.20 -17.93 -5.91
CA ILE A 159 8.85 -16.72 -5.16
C ILE A 159 9.54 -16.72 -3.78
N PRO A 160 9.71 -15.58 -3.12
CA PRO A 160 10.22 -15.54 -1.75
C PRO A 160 9.38 -16.38 -0.79
N ALA A 161 10.05 -17.16 0.04
CA ALA A 161 9.42 -17.84 1.16
C ALA A 161 9.42 -16.96 2.42
N ALA A 162 8.70 -17.36 3.46
CA ALA A 162 8.70 -16.65 4.72
C ALA A 162 10.09 -16.53 5.37
N SER A 163 10.98 -17.50 5.10
CA SER A 163 12.39 -17.50 5.53
C SER A 163 13.25 -16.47 4.82
N ASP A 164 12.83 -15.97 3.66
CA ASP A 164 13.58 -15.01 2.85
C ASP A 164 13.31 -13.56 3.28
N VAL A 165 12.30 -13.34 4.13
CA VAL A 165 12.02 -12.04 4.71
C VAL A 165 13.22 -11.59 5.55
N PRO A 166 13.72 -10.34 5.38
CA PRO A 166 14.83 -9.85 6.18
C PRO A 166 14.59 -10.04 7.67
N PRO A 167 15.49 -10.70 8.42
CA PRO A 167 15.31 -10.90 9.86
C PRO A 167 15.28 -9.58 10.64
N VAL A 168 15.92 -8.54 10.11
CA VAL A 168 15.78 -7.17 10.61
C VAL A 168 15.05 -6.37 9.53
N PHE A 169 13.77 -6.15 9.74
CA PHE A 169 12.94 -5.37 8.83
C PHE A 169 12.26 -4.24 9.58
N ASN A 170 12.84 -3.05 9.47
CA ASN A 170 12.31 -1.84 10.05
C ASN A 170 11.51 -1.06 8.99
N TRP A 171 10.42 -0.45 9.42
CA TRP A 171 9.61 0.37 8.54
C TRP A 171 8.92 1.47 9.35
N ASP A 172 8.67 2.58 8.70
CA ASP A 172 7.85 3.65 9.27
C ASP A 172 7.14 4.41 8.16
N PHE A 173 6.07 5.09 8.53
CA PHE A 173 5.35 6.01 7.68
C PHE A 173 5.71 7.43 8.06
N PHE A 174 6.02 8.26 7.07
CA PHE A 174 6.09 9.70 7.29
C PHE A 174 5.02 10.40 6.47
N SER A 175 4.58 11.54 6.92
CA SER A 175 3.65 12.39 6.17
C SER A 175 4.41 13.61 5.70
N THR A 176 4.39 13.84 4.40
CA THR A 176 4.73 15.14 3.87
C THR A 176 3.54 16.06 4.06
N ASP A 177 3.80 17.35 4.33
CA ASP A 177 2.74 18.39 4.44
C ASP A 177 2.05 18.68 3.09
N ASP A 178 2.20 17.77 2.14
CA ASP A 178 1.51 17.80 0.86
C ASP A 178 0.01 17.70 1.15
N ARG A 179 -0.68 18.82 0.95
CA ARG A 179 -2.13 18.93 1.09
C ARG A 179 -2.81 18.14 0.00
N VAL A 180 -2.63 16.81 0.05
CA VAL A 180 -3.32 15.90 -0.85
C VAL A 180 -4.79 15.92 -0.46
N THR A 181 -5.62 16.46 -1.35
CA THR A 181 -7.07 16.50 -1.17
C THR A 181 -7.73 15.17 -1.51
N ALA A 182 -7.01 14.05 -1.37
CA ALA A 182 -7.55 12.71 -1.51
C ALA A 182 -8.47 12.36 -0.33
N ILE A 183 -9.23 11.29 -0.48
CA ILE A 183 -10.12 10.80 0.59
C ILE A 183 -9.29 10.56 1.85
N ALA A 184 -9.69 11.20 2.94
CA ALA A 184 -9.00 11.19 4.23
C ALA A 184 -7.53 11.65 4.20
N GLY A 185 -7.05 12.31 3.13
CA GLY A 185 -5.65 12.70 2.98
C GLY A 185 -4.68 11.53 2.77
N SER A 186 -5.19 10.36 2.34
CA SER A 186 -4.39 9.17 2.09
C SER A 186 -3.70 9.23 0.72
N LYS A 187 -2.60 8.50 0.59
CA LYS A 187 -1.94 8.17 -0.67
C LYS A 187 -2.01 6.67 -0.95
N GLY A 188 -1.70 6.25 -2.17
CA GLY A 188 -1.65 4.83 -2.51
C GLY A 188 -0.54 4.11 -1.74
N VAL A 189 -0.84 2.94 -1.20
CA VAL A 189 0.09 2.12 -0.41
C VAL A 189 0.29 0.72 -1.01
N GLY A 190 -0.56 0.31 -1.96
CA GLY A 190 -0.52 -1.05 -2.51
C GLY A 190 0.71 -1.32 -3.39
N GLU A 191 1.00 -0.44 -4.34
CA GLU A 191 2.04 -0.65 -5.36
C GLU A 191 3.40 -0.01 -5.02
N PRO A 192 3.48 1.20 -4.43
CA PRO A 192 4.77 1.85 -4.19
C PRO A 192 5.78 1.01 -3.39
N PRO A 193 5.39 0.20 -2.41
CA PRO A 193 6.32 -0.63 -1.64
C PRO A 193 7.15 -1.61 -2.47
N LEU A 194 6.63 -2.10 -3.60
CA LEU A 194 7.37 -2.98 -4.51
C LEU A 194 8.66 -2.32 -5.00
N LEU A 195 8.60 -1.05 -5.36
CA LEU A 195 9.75 -0.30 -5.87
C LEU A 195 10.85 -0.08 -4.83
N HIS A 196 10.51 -0.10 -3.55
CA HIS A 196 11.49 0.02 -2.46
C HIS A 196 12.50 -1.13 -2.44
N ALA A 197 12.12 -2.31 -2.95
CA ALA A 197 13.02 -3.46 -3.04
C ALA A 197 14.15 -3.30 -4.07
N ILE A 198 14.11 -2.29 -4.94
CA ILE A 198 15.23 -1.94 -5.83
C ILE A 198 16.48 -1.61 -5.02
N ALA A 199 16.34 -1.20 -3.75
CA ALA A 199 17.47 -1.02 -2.84
C ALA A 199 18.26 -2.30 -2.65
N VAL A 200 17.62 -3.48 -2.65
CA VAL A 200 18.30 -4.80 -2.58
C VAL A 200 19.16 -5.03 -3.83
N TRP A 201 18.62 -4.72 -5.01
CA TRP A 201 19.40 -4.76 -6.25
C TRP A 201 20.61 -3.83 -6.21
N SER A 202 20.41 -2.60 -5.76
CA SER A 202 21.49 -1.61 -5.64
C SER A 202 22.56 -2.07 -4.65
N ALA A 203 22.14 -2.66 -3.52
CA ALA A 203 23.05 -3.23 -2.53
C ALA A 203 23.84 -4.42 -3.09
N ALA A 204 23.19 -5.29 -3.89
CA ALA A 204 23.88 -6.41 -4.57
C ALA A 204 24.94 -5.90 -5.55
N LYS A 205 24.63 -4.90 -6.35
CA LYS A 205 25.59 -4.25 -7.25
C LYS A 205 26.74 -3.59 -6.48
N HIS A 206 26.46 -2.96 -5.36
CA HIS A 206 27.48 -2.36 -4.51
C HIS A 206 28.40 -3.44 -3.92
N ALA A 207 27.83 -4.52 -3.37
CA ALA A 207 28.62 -5.64 -2.85
C ALA A 207 29.56 -6.24 -3.92
N LEU A 208 29.05 -6.44 -5.14
CA LEU A 208 29.88 -6.92 -6.25
C LEU A 208 30.95 -5.91 -6.66
N SER A 209 30.69 -4.62 -6.59
CA SER A 209 31.69 -3.59 -6.90
C SER A 209 32.88 -3.60 -5.94
N CYS A 210 32.65 -4.01 -4.69
CA CYS A 210 33.72 -4.20 -3.70
C CYS A 210 34.63 -5.40 -4.04
N ALA A 211 34.09 -6.41 -4.75
CA ALA A 211 34.90 -7.53 -5.25
C ALA A 211 35.61 -7.17 -6.58
N SER A 212 34.87 -6.55 -7.50
CA SER A 212 35.39 -6.08 -8.81
C SER A 212 34.40 -5.05 -9.41
N GLY A 213 34.91 -3.92 -9.84
CA GLY A 213 34.11 -2.90 -10.53
C GLY A 213 33.50 -3.39 -11.85
N SER A 214 34.07 -4.40 -12.50
CA SER A 214 33.50 -5.06 -13.68
C SER A 214 32.36 -6.00 -13.32
N ALA A 215 32.41 -6.71 -12.19
CA ALA A 215 31.37 -7.60 -11.74
C ALA A 215 30.03 -6.86 -11.55
N ALA A 216 30.04 -5.69 -10.92
CA ALA A 216 28.84 -4.88 -10.75
C ALA A 216 28.17 -4.49 -12.09
N ARG A 217 28.96 -4.28 -13.17
CA ARG A 217 28.42 -3.96 -14.49
C ARG A 217 27.83 -5.17 -15.21
N ARG A 218 28.38 -6.36 -14.95
CA ARG A 218 27.90 -7.61 -15.58
C ARG A 218 26.64 -8.18 -14.93
N LEU A 219 26.34 -7.77 -13.69
CA LEU A 219 25.14 -8.30 -13.02
C LEU A 219 23.86 -7.86 -13.75
N HIS A 220 23.03 -8.84 -14.08
CA HIS A 220 21.70 -8.68 -14.69
C HIS A 220 20.60 -9.00 -13.68
N LEU A 221 19.39 -8.46 -13.91
CA LEU A 221 18.18 -8.84 -13.17
C LEU A 221 17.63 -10.19 -13.65
N PRO A 222 17.16 -11.04 -12.75
CA PRO A 222 17.27 -10.92 -11.29
C PRO A 222 18.68 -11.27 -10.82
N ALA A 223 19.08 -10.81 -9.61
CA ALA A 223 20.32 -11.15 -8.95
C ALA A 223 20.28 -12.58 -8.40
N SER A 224 20.01 -13.56 -9.26
CA SER A 224 20.05 -14.97 -8.90
C SER A 224 21.47 -15.42 -8.57
N ALA A 225 21.62 -16.55 -7.88
CA ALA A 225 22.93 -17.10 -7.56
C ALA A 225 23.79 -17.35 -8.83
N GLU A 226 23.14 -17.81 -9.90
CA GLU A 226 23.77 -17.99 -11.21
C GLU A 226 24.25 -16.66 -11.80
N ALA A 227 23.37 -15.64 -11.83
CA ALA A 227 23.72 -14.32 -12.36
C ALA A 227 24.88 -13.67 -11.57
N ILE A 228 24.89 -13.82 -10.25
CA ILE A 228 25.97 -13.34 -9.38
C ILE A 228 27.28 -14.09 -9.67
N ARG A 229 27.22 -15.39 -9.81
CA ARG A 229 28.41 -16.18 -10.15
C ARG A 229 29.00 -15.76 -11.50
N HIS A 230 28.18 -15.69 -12.54
CA HIS A 230 28.63 -15.20 -13.86
C HIS A 230 29.20 -13.78 -13.83
N ALA A 231 28.65 -12.93 -12.95
CA ALA A 231 29.17 -11.58 -12.79
C ALA A 231 30.54 -11.54 -12.12
N LEU A 232 30.88 -12.50 -11.25
CA LEU A 232 32.17 -12.61 -10.54
C LEU A 232 33.29 -13.23 -11.40
N ASP A 233 32.95 -14.08 -12.36
CA ASP A 233 33.89 -14.69 -13.32
C ASP A 233 34.33 -13.65 -14.37
#